data_754154fd4ef882aa529de436a7bd019f
#
_entry.id   754154fd4ef882aa529de436a7bd019f
#
_cell.length_a   1.000
_cell.length_b   1.000
_cell.length_c   1.000
_cell.angle_alpha   90.00
_cell.angle_beta   90.00
_cell.angle_gamma   90.00
#
_symmetry.space_group_name_H-M   'P 1'
#
loop_
_entity.id
_entity.type
_entity.pdbx_description
1 polymer ?
#
loop_
_entity_poly.entity_id
_entity_poly.type
_entity_poly.pdbx_seq_one_letter_code
_entity_poly.pdbx_strand_id
1 'polypeptide(L)'
;DIIVKGTSIADPKTNLSKLRAHVGMVFQNFELFPHMRITENLTIGQIKVLNRSKDEALEKGLKLLDRVGLKAQANKFPGELSGGQQQRVAIARALAMDPICMLFDEPTSALDPEMINEVLDVMVELAKEGMTMMCVTHEMGFARKVAHRVIFMDQGRIVEDAKKEDFFGKPRSERAQQFLSKILQH
;
A
#
# COMPACT_ATOMS: atom_id res chain seq x y z
N ASP A 1 5.29 15.95 14.70
CA ASP A 1 4.45 14.89 15.27
C ASP A 1 3.62 14.20 14.16
N ILE A 2 3.30 12.94 14.35
CA ILE A 2 2.38 12.20 13.47
C ILE A 2 1.11 11.94 14.27
N ILE A 3 -0.01 12.37 13.70
CA ILE A 3 -1.32 12.23 14.31
C ILE A 3 -2.19 11.31 13.46
N VAL A 4 -2.70 10.22 14.05
CA VAL A 4 -3.59 9.27 13.39
C VAL A 4 -4.94 9.27 14.12
N LYS A 5 -6.01 9.68 13.43
CA LYS A 5 -7.35 9.84 14.05
C LYS A 5 -7.35 10.65 15.36
N GLY A 6 -6.60 11.75 15.40
CA GLY A 6 -6.51 12.60 16.59
C GLY A 6 -5.58 12.06 17.69
N THR A 7 -4.93 10.91 17.50
CA THR A 7 -3.98 10.32 18.45
C THR A 7 -2.56 10.57 17.98
N SER A 8 -1.77 11.26 18.80
CA SER A 8 -0.33 11.49 18.55
C SER A 8 0.48 10.24 18.82
N ILE A 9 1.42 9.91 17.92
CA ILE A 9 2.37 8.83 18.16
C ILE A 9 3.46 9.21 19.17
N ALA A 10 3.67 10.50 19.39
CA ALA A 10 4.67 11.02 20.33
C ALA A 10 4.14 11.12 21.78
N ASP A 11 2.83 10.96 22.01
CA ASP A 11 2.29 10.93 23.37
C ASP A 11 2.73 9.64 24.08
N PRO A 12 3.43 9.74 25.23
CA PRO A 12 3.86 8.56 26.01
C PRO A 12 2.71 7.63 26.45
N LYS A 13 1.47 8.16 26.50
CA LYS A 13 0.27 7.38 26.85
C LYS A 13 -0.31 6.61 25.68
N THR A 14 0.13 6.87 24.45
CA THR A 14 -0.38 6.20 23.26
C THR A 14 0.05 4.75 23.21
N ASN A 15 -0.92 3.84 23.09
CA ASN A 15 -0.65 2.44 22.80
C ASN A 15 -0.35 2.27 21.31
N LEU A 16 0.94 2.32 20.97
CA LEU A 16 1.40 2.23 19.57
C LEU A 16 0.98 0.92 18.88
N SER A 17 0.90 -0.20 19.60
CA SER A 17 0.46 -1.47 19.01
C SER A 17 -0.99 -1.41 18.56
N LYS A 18 -1.88 -0.83 19.38
CA LYS A 18 -3.28 -0.61 18.99
C LYS A 18 -3.41 0.37 17.83
N LEU A 19 -2.63 1.45 17.84
CA LEU A 19 -2.67 2.45 16.77
C LEU A 19 -2.18 1.84 15.44
N ARG A 20 -1.07 1.11 15.47
CA ARG A 20 -0.50 0.43 14.29
C ARG A 20 -1.44 -0.62 13.70
N ALA A 21 -2.27 -1.27 14.51
CA ALA A 21 -3.26 -2.22 14.01
C ALA A 21 -4.29 -1.59 13.05
N HIS A 22 -4.46 -0.27 13.11
CA HIS A 22 -5.35 0.50 12.22
C HIS A 22 -4.64 1.15 11.03
N VAL A 23 -3.34 0.93 10.87
CA VAL A 23 -2.55 1.46 9.75
C VAL A 23 -2.02 0.27 8.96
N GLY A 24 -2.50 0.10 7.74
CA GLY A 24 -1.99 -0.92 6.84
C GLY A 24 -0.63 -0.49 6.28
N MET A 25 0.31 -1.42 6.18
CA MET A 25 1.61 -1.19 5.55
C MET A 25 1.88 -2.27 4.51
N VAL A 26 2.28 -1.84 3.33
CA VAL A 26 2.69 -2.69 2.21
C VAL A 26 4.12 -2.31 1.84
N PHE A 27 5.02 -3.28 1.94
CA PHE A 27 6.45 -3.10 1.73
C PHE A 27 6.86 -3.49 0.31
N GLN A 28 8.03 -3.03 -0.10
CA GLN A 28 8.63 -3.37 -1.39
C GLN A 28 8.84 -4.89 -1.57
N ASN A 29 9.24 -5.60 -0.51
CA ASN A 29 9.56 -7.03 -0.53
C ASN A 29 8.40 -7.93 -0.04
N PHE A 30 7.14 -7.49 -0.17
CA PHE A 30 5.91 -8.24 0.16
C PHE A 30 5.76 -8.59 1.64
N GLU A 31 6.81 -9.02 2.33
CA GLU A 31 6.89 -9.40 3.75
C GLU A 31 5.80 -10.43 4.16
N LEU A 32 5.50 -11.37 3.27
CA LEU A 32 4.62 -12.50 3.59
C LEU A 32 5.35 -13.53 4.46
N PHE A 33 4.62 -14.20 5.33
CA PHE A 33 5.15 -15.31 6.12
C PHE A 33 5.35 -16.54 5.22
N PRO A 34 6.60 -16.91 4.87
CA PRO A 34 6.87 -17.90 3.82
C PRO A 34 6.47 -19.33 4.23
N HIS A 35 6.40 -19.61 5.53
CA HIS A 35 6.02 -20.90 6.10
C HIS A 35 4.51 -21.05 6.33
N MET A 36 3.72 -20.02 6.00
CA MET A 36 2.26 -19.99 6.13
C MET A 36 1.61 -19.99 4.76
N ARG A 37 0.46 -20.65 4.63
CA ARG A 37 -0.38 -20.56 3.44
C ARG A 37 -0.89 -19.14 3.24
N ILE A 38 -1.35 -18.83 2.03
CA ILE A 38 -1.90 -17.50 1.72
C ILE A 38 -3.10 -17.17 2.63
N THR A 39 -4.02 -18.11 2.85
CA THR A 39 -5.11 -17.92 3.81
C THR A 39 -4.64 -17.64 5.22
N GLU A 40 -3.60 -18.32 5.68
CA GLU A 40 -3.04 -18.10 7.02
C GLU A 40 -2.39 -16.73 7.15
N ASN A 41 -1.69 -16.26 6.10
CA ASN A 41 -1.16 -14.90 6.04
C ASN A 41 -2.25 -13.82 6.21
N LEU A 42 -3.43 -14.04 5.63
CA LEU A 42 -4.55 -13.10 5.73
C LEU A 42 -5.31 -13.20 7.06
N THR A 43 -5.30 -14.35 7.70
CA THR A 43 -6.16 -14.59 8.88
C THR A 43 -5.43 -14.38 10.21
N ILE A 44 -4.12 -14.59 10.28
CA ILE A 44 -3.37 -14.55 11.54
C ILE A 44 -3.50 -13.23 12.29
N GLY A 45 -3.36 -12.10 11.59
CA GLY A 45 -3.53 -10.77 12.16
C GLY A 45 -4.94 -10.53 12.68
N GLN A 46 -5.94 -10.93 11.91
CA GLN A 46 -7.35 -10.81 12.29
C GLN A 46 -7.67 -11.58 13.58
N ILE A 47 -7.15 -12.80 13.69
CA ILE A 47 -7.39 -13.67 14.85
C ILE A 47 -6.61 -13.18 16.07
N LYS A 48 -5.30 -12.89 15.91
CA LYS A 48 -4.40 -12.60 17.04
C LYS A 48 -4.47 -11.16 17.55
N VAL A 49 -4.83 -10.21 16.68
CA VAL A 49 -4.83 -8.78 17.02
C VAL A 49 -6.25 -8.25 17.15
N LEU A 50 -7.15 -8.61 16.23
CA LEU A 50 -8.53 -8.14 16.23
C LEU A 50 -9.48 -9.08 16.98
N ASN A 51 -8.99 -10.23 17.45
CA ASN A 51 -9.78 -11.26 18.16
C ASN A 51 -11.00 -11.77 17.38
N ARG A 52 -10.93 -11.78 16.03
CA ARG A 52 -11.98 -12.37 15.19
C ARG A 52 -11.97 -13.88 15.33
N SER A 53 -13.13 -14.50 15.18
CA SER A 53 -13.23 -15.96 15.07
C SER A 53 -12.49 -16.46 13.82
N LYS A 54 -12.12 -17.73 13.80
CA LYS A 54 -11.44 -18.32 12.64
C LYS A 54 -12.31 -18.27 11.38
N ASP A 55 -13.60 -18.49 11.52
CA ASP A 55 -14.54 -18.50 10.40
C ASP A 55 -14.73 -17.09 9.80
N GLU A 56 -14.93 -16.07 10.63
CA GLU A 56 -15.00 -14.68 10.19
C GLU A 56 -13.72 -14.22 9.50
N ALA A 57 -12.55 -14.57 10.08
CA ALA A 57 -11.26 -14.22 9.52
C ALA A 57 -11.04 -14.90 8.16
N LEU A 58 -11.42 -16.17 8.03
CA LEU A 58 -11.32 -16.92 6.79
C LEU A 58 -12.26 -16.39 5.71
N GLU A 59 -13.52 -16.13 6.05
CA GLU A 59 -14.50 -15.57 5.12
C GLU A 59 -14.00 -14.24 4.56
N LYS A 60 -13.56 -13.34 5.44
CA LYS A 60 -13.00 -12.05 5.04
C LYS A 60 -11.74 -12.20 4.20
N GLY A 61 -10.84 -13.09 4.61
CA GLY A 61 -9.62 -13.38 3.86
C GLY A 61 -9.91 -13.85 2.44
N LEU A 62 -10.85 -14.77 2.25
CA LEU A 62 -11.26 -15.27 0.95
C LEU A 62 -11.93 -14.19 0.08
N LYS A 63 -12.76 -13.32 0.67
CA LYS A 63 -13.34 -12.15 -0.04
C LYS A 63 -12.26 -11.20 -0.53
N LEU A 64 -11.24 -10.94 0.27
CA LEU A 64 -10.13 -10.06 -0.11
C LEU A 64 -9.21 -10.70 -1.16
N LEU A 65 -8.98 -12.02 -1.10
CA LEU A 65 -8.29 -12.75 -2.16
C LEU A 65 -9.06 -12.72 -3.49
N ASP A 66 -10.37 -12.85 -3.43
CA ASP A 66 -11.24 -12.75 -4.61
C ASP A 66 -11.14 -11.36 -5.25
N ARG A 67 -11.17 -10.31 -4.41
CA ARG A 67 -11.01 -8.91 -4.82
C ARG A 67 -9.70 -8.63 -5.56
N VAL A 68 -8.60 -9.27 -5.17
CA VAL A 68 -7.30 -9.12 -5.83
C VAL A 68 -7.05 -10.19 -6.90
N GLY A 69 -8.08 -10.97 -7.28
CA GLY A 69 -8.03 -11.98 -8.34
C GLY A 69 -7.23 -13.24 -7.99
N LEU A 70 -7.06 -13.55 -6.69
CA LEU A 70 -6.17 -14.62 -6.22
C LEU A 70 -6.88 -15.68 -5.36
N LYS A 71 -8.20 -15.78 -5.40
CA LYS A 71 -8.97 -16.78 -4.61
C LYS A 71 -8.52 -18.22 -4.85
N ALA A 72 -8.19 -18.55 -6.09
CA ALA A 72 -7.69 -19.88 -6.46
C ALA A 72 -6.32 -20.23 -5.84
N GLN A 73 -5.58 -19.22 -5.38
CA GLN A 73 -4.26 -19.38 -4.77
C GLN A 73 -4.30 -19.53 -3.23
N ALA A 74 -5.48 -19.51 -2.64
CA ALA A 74 -5.71 -19.47 -1.19
C ALA A 74 -4.90 -20.50 -0.37
N ASN A 75 -4.73 -21.71 -0.92
CA ASN A 75 -4.05 -22.82 -0.24
C ASN A 75 -2.55 -22.94 -0.56
N LYS A 76 -2.02 -22.09 -1.44
CA LYS A 76 -0.60 -22.07 -1.79
C LYS A 76 0.24 -21.38 -0.72
N PHE A 77 1.55 -21.57 -0.81
CA PHE A 77 2.55 -20.82 -0.05
C PHE A 77 3.07 -19.62 -0.88
N PRO A 78 3.62 -18.58 -0.24
CA PRO A 78 4.14 -17.40 -0.96
C PRO A 78 5.14 -17.76 -2.07
N GLY A 79 6.05 -18.70 -1.82
CA GLY A 79 7.05 -19.13 -2.82
C GLY A 79 6.49 -19.79 -4.08
N GLU A 80 5.20 -20.14 -4.11
CA GLU A 80 4.52 -20.68 -5.29
C GLU A 80 3.81 -19.59 -6.13
N LEU A 81 3.93 -18.33 -5.73
CA LEU A 81 3.30 -17.18 -6.38
C LEU A 81 4.35 -16.30 -7.09
N SER A 82 3.95 -15.67 -8.21
CA SER A 82 4.77 -14.62 -8.83
C SER A 82 4.91 -13.40 -7.91
N GLY A 83 5.90 -12.53 -8.15
CA GLY A 83 6.10 -11.30 -7.36
C GLY A 83 4.85 -10.42 -7.31
N GLY A 84 4.20 -10.19 -8.46
CA GLY A 84 2.96 -9.41 -8.53
C GLY A 84 1.79 -10.07 -7.77
N GLN A 85 1.71 -11.40 -7.78
CA GLN A 85 0.74 -12.14 -6.97
C GLN A 85 1.04 -11.98 -5.47
N GLN A 86 2.30 -12.11 -5.06
CA GLN A 86 2.71 -11.91 -3.66
C GLN A 86 2.38 -10.50 -3.17
N GLN A 87 2.62 -9.48 -4.00
CA GLN A 87 2.31 -8.10 -3.65
C GLN A 87 0.80 -7.86 -3.50
N ARG A 88 -0.02 -8.42 -4.39
CA ARG A 88 -1.47 -8.34 -4.25
C ARG A 88 -1.98 -9.08 -3.00
N VAL A 89 -1.35 -10.19 -2.60
CA VAL A 89 -1.63 -10.84 -1.32
C VAL A 89 -1.23 -9.95 -0.14
N ALA A 90 -0.08 -9.26 -0.21
CA ALA A 90 0.35 -8.33 0.84
C ALA A 90 -0.64 -7.17 1.02
N ILE A 91 -1.18 -6.63 -0.09
CA ILE A 91 -2.25 -5.63 -0.06
C ILE A 91 -3.51 -6.22 0.61
N ALA A 92 -3.96 -7.40 0.20
CA ALA A 92 -5.11 -8.08 0.78
C ALA A 92 -4.93 -8.36 2.27
N ARG A 93 -3.73 -8.77 2.71
CA ARG A 93 -3.39 -8.96 4.12
C ARG A 93 -3.49 -7.67 4.92
N ALA A 94 -2.98 -6.57 4.40
CA ALA A 94 -3.10 -5.27 5.07
C ALA A 94 -4.57 -4.83 5.19
N LEU A 95 -5.36 -5.01 4.13
CA LEU A 95 -6.80 -4.70 4.12
C LEU A 95 -7.61 -5.57 5.10
N ALA A 96 -7.16 -6.80 5.38
CA ALA A 96 -7.83 -7.71 6.31
C ALA A 96 -7.91 -7.17 7.73
N MET A 97 -7.05 -6.22 8.09
CA MET A 97 -7.03 -5.55 9.39
C MET A 97 -8.03 -4.38 9.51
N ASP A 98 -8.84 -4.07 8.49
CA ASP A 98 -9.72 -2.90 8.41
C ASP A 98 -8.99 -1.57 8.70
N PRO A 99 -7.91 -1.30 7.97
CA PRO A 99 -7.11 -0.12 8.24
C PRO A 99 -7.88 1.17 7.89
N ILE A 100 -7.61 2.22 8.65
CA ILE A 100 -8.12 3.57 8.38
C ILE A 100 -7.30 4.32 7.34
N CYS A 101 -6.07 3.87 7.14
CA CYS A 101 -5.18 4.35 6.07
C CYS A 101 -4.20 3.26 5.69
N MET A 102 -3.71 3.32 4.46
CA MET A 102 -2.70 2.41 3.90
C MET A 102 -1.44 3.18 3.56
N LEU A 103 -0.30 2.64 3.96
CA LEU A 103 1.02 3.11 3.59
C LEU A 103 1.62 2.13 2.59
N PHE A 104 2.14 2.66 1.49
CA PHE A 104 2.81 1.87 0.45
C PHE A 104 4.25 2.37 0.30
N ASP A 105 5.21 1.48 0.48
CA ASP A 105 6.62 1.78 0.32
C ASP A 105 7.15 1.10 -0.93
N GLU A 106 7.19 1.85 -2.03
CA GLU A 106 7.62 1.40 -3.36
C GLU A 106 7.03 0.04 -3.77
N PRO A 107 5.70 -0.12 -3.81
CA PRO A 107 5.04 -1.43 -3.94
C PRO A 107 5.30 -2.16 -5.26
N THR A 108 5.92 -1.51 -6.23
CA THR A 108 6.20 -2.06 -7.58
C THR A 108 7.68 -2.26 -7.86
N SER A 109 8.59 -1.77 -7.01
CA SER A 109 10.04 -1.73 -7.29
C SER A 109 10.70 -3.10 -7.42
N ALA A 110 10.13 -4.12 -6.77
CA ALA A 110 10.63 -5.50 -6.81
C ALA A 110 9.91 -6.37 -7.86
N LEU A 111 9.15 -5.75 -8.78
CA LEU A 111 8.33 -6.45 -9.76
C LEU A 111 8.88 -6.33 -11.18
N ASP A 112 8.66 -7.37 -11.97
CA ASP A 112 8.86 -7.31 -13.41
C ASP A 112 7.83 -6.36 -14.05
N PRO A 113 8.18 -5.64 -15.13
CA PRO A 113 7.30 -4.66 -15.77
C PRO A 113 5.91 -5.19 -16.14
N GLU A 114 5.80 -6.46 -16.50
CA GLU A 114 4.54 -7.11 -16.86
C GLU A 114 3.56 -7.21 -15.67
N MET A 115 4.08 -7.23 -14.43
CA MET A 115 3.29 -7.42 -13.21
C MET A 115 2.90 -6.11 -12.52
N ILE A 116 3.56 -5.00 -12.89
CA ILE A 116 3.35 -3.67 -12.27
C ILE A 116 1.89 -3.24 -12.39
N ASN A 117 1.31 -3.35 -13.57
CA ASN A 117 -0.04 -2.89 -13.84
C ASN A 117 -1.10 -3.59 -12.99
N GLU A 118 -0.95 -4.89 -12.76
CA GLU A 118 -1.89 -5.67 -11.93
C GLU A 118 -1.93 -5.16 -10.48
N VAL A 119 -0.80 -4.74 -9.94
CA VAL A 119 -0.71 -4.17 -8.58
C VAL A 119 -1.25 -2.74 -8.55
N LEU A 120 -0.88 -1.92 -9.55
CA LEU A 120 -1.36 -0.54 -9.64
C LEU A 120 -2.88 -0.46 -9.84
N ASP A 121 -3.48 -1.39 -10.58
CA ASP A 121 -4.94 -1.43 -10.78
C ASP A 121 -5.67 -1.68 -9.45
N VAL A 122 -5.19 -2.60 -8.61
CA VAL A 122 -5.73 -2.78 -7.26
C VAL A 122 -5.63 -1.48 -6.44
N MET A 123 -4.50 -0.78 -6.50
CA MET A 123 -4.33 0.49 -5.78
C MET A 123 -5.23 1.61 -6.32
N VAL A 124 -5.46 1.65 -7.63
CA VAL A 124 -6.40 2.59 -8.25
C VAL A 124 -7.83 2.35 -7.76
N GLU A 125 -8.24 1.10 -7.64
CA GLU A 125 -9.57 0.76 -7.11
C GLU A 125 -9.72 1.19 -5.65
N LEU A 126 -8.71 0.95 -4.82
CA LEU A 126 -8.69 1.43 -3.43
C LEU A 126 -8.82 2.95 -3.34
N ALA A 127 -8.14 3.69 -4.22
CA ALA A 127 -8.25 5.15 -4.30
C ALA A 127 -9.66 5.61 -4.66
N LYS A 128 -10.28 4.96 -5.65
CA LYS A 128 -11.66 5.27 -6.08
C LYS A 128 -12.69 5.02 -4.96
N GLU A 129 -12.47 4.03 -4.13
CA GLU A 129 -13.31 3.72 -2.97
C GLU A 129 -13.11 4.68 -1.79
N GLY A 130 -12.18 5.63 -1.91
CA GLY A 130 -11.92 6.64 -0.89
C GLY A 130 -10.98 6.17 0.22
N MET A 131 -10.22 5.10 0.02
CA MET A 131 -9.18 4.69 0.96
C MET A 131 -8.13 5.79 1.10
N THR A 132 -7.88 6.22 2.33
CA THR A 132 -6.77 7.12 2.62
C THR A 132 -5.45 6.40 2.43
N MET A 133 -4.60 6.92 1.53
CA MET A 133 -3.33 6.28 1.20
C MET A 133 -2.19 7.28 1.20
N MET A 134 -1.01 6.85 1.67
CA MET A 134 0.27 7.49 1.41
C MET A 134 1.16 6.50 0.66
N CYS A 135 1.68 6.91 -0.48
CA CYS A 135 2.45 6.04 -1.35
C CYS A 135 3.80 6.67 -1.72
N VAL A 136 4.88 5.98 -1.40
CA VAL A 136 6.20 6.26 -1.99
C VAL A 136 6.26 5.49 -3.30
N THR A 137 6.46 6.18 -4.41
CA THR A 137 6.45 5.56 -5.74
C THR A 137 7.26 6.36 -6.76
N HIS A 138 7.79 5.67 -7.73
CA HIS A 138 8.35 6.24 -8.95
C HIS A 138 7.41 6.10 -10.16
N GLU A 139 6.23 5.51 -9.97
CA GLU A 139 5.22 5.32 -11.01
C GLU A 139 4.42 6.63 -11.21
N MET A 140 4.97 7.52 -12.03
CA MET A 140 4.37 8.86 -12.23
C MET A 140 3.02 8.83 -12.93
N GLY A 141 2.78 7.85 -13.80
CA GLY A 141 1.46 7.62 -14.40
C GLY A 141 0.39 7.30 -13.36
N PHE A 142 0.70 6.43 -12.42
CA PHE A 142 -0.16 6.11 -11.29
C PHE A 142 -0.38 7.34 -10.39
N ALA A 143 0.69 8.02 -9.97
CA ALA A 143 0.58 9.21 -9.13
C ALA A 143 -0.30 10.29 -9.78
N ARG A 144 -0.12 10.55 -11.08
CA ARG A 144 -0.95 11.50 -11.84
C ARG A 144 -2.43 11.10 -11.89
N LYS A 145 -2.72 9.80 -11.93
CA LYS A 145 -4.08 9.26 -11.99
C LYS A 145 -4.83 9.41 -10.66
N VAL A 146 -4.19 9.10 -9.52
CA VAL A 146 -4.89 8.91 -8.23
C VAL A 146 -4.54 9.91 -7.15
N ALA A 147 -3.37 10.56 -7.19
CA ALA A 147 -2.96 11.45 -6.12
C ALA A 147 -3.85 12.70 -6.04
N HIS A 148 -4.07 13.20 -4.83
CA HIS A 148 -4.63 14.54 -4.57
C HIS A 148 -3.53 15.56 -4.27
N ARG A 149 -2.44 15.09 -3.66
CA ARG A 149 -1.29 15.87 -3.23
C ARG A 149 -0.02 15.10 -3.53
N VAL A 150 1.00 15.77 -3.98
CA VAL A 150 2.32 15.20 -4.28
C VAL A 150 3.37 15.90 -3.43
N ILE A 151 4.19 15.11 -2.76
CA ILE A 151 5.35 15.59 -2.01
C ILE A 151 6.59 15.07 -2.75
N PHE A 152 7.33 15.99 -3.35
CA PHE A 152 8.58 15.67 -4.02
C PHE A 152 9.75 15.85 -3.06
N MET A 153 10.52 14.78 -2.89
CA MET A 153 11.68 14.74 -2.00
C MET A 153 12.97 14.57 -2.78
N ASP A 154 14.00 15.27 -2.38
CA ASP A 154 15.35 15.11 -2.90
C ASP A 154 16.36 15.32 -1.77
N GLN A 155 17.41 14.49 -1.71
CA GLN A 155 18.45 14.51 -0.67
C GLN A 155 17.90 14.58 0.77
N GLY A 156 16.85 13.80 1.05
CA GLY A 156 16.23 13.72 2.39
C GLY A 156 15.41 14.95 2.79
N ARG A 157 15.12 15.87 1.87
CA ARG A 157 14.35 17.10 2.12
C ARG A 157 13.12 17.15 1.23
N ILE A 158 12.05 17.74 1.75
CA ILE A 158 10.88 18.10 0.95
C ILE A 158 11.27 19.32 0.09
N VAL A 159 11.29 19.11 -1.22
CA VAL A 159 11.62 20.16 -2.21
C VAL A 159 10.36 20.86 -2.70
N GLU A 160 9.29 20.09 -2.87
CA GLU A 160 7.99 20.63 -3.27
C GLU A 160 6.86 19.82 -2.62
N ASP A 161 5.81 20.53 -2.23
CA ASP A 161 4.58 20.01 -1.68
C ASP A 161 3.43 20.76 -2.36
N ALA A 162 2.68 20.09 -3.20
CA ALA A 162 1.69 20.70 -4.08
C ALA A 162 0.49 19.79 -4.34
N LYS A 163 -0.62 20.39 -4.79
CA LYS A 163 -1.71 19.63 -5.40
C LYS A 163 -1.21 18.93 -6.65
N LYS A 164 -1.81 17.80 -6.98
CA LYS A 164 -1.44 17.01 -8.16
C LYS A 164 -1.41 17.84 -9.44
N GLU A 165 -2.43 18.66 -9.65
CA GLU A 165 -2.58 19.48 -10.86
C GLU A 165 -1.42 20.48 -11.00
N ASP A 166 -1.02 21.11 -9.88
CA ASP A 166 0.07 22.06 -9.84
C ASP A 166 1.41 21.37 -10.08
N PHE A 167 1.66 20.24 -9.39
CA PHE A 167 2.90 19.49 -9.51
C PHE A 167 3.15 18.97 -10.93
N PHE A 168 2.16 18.35 -11.54
CA PHE A 168 2.31 17.78 -12.89
C PHE A 168 2.13 18.83 -14.02
N GLY A 169 1.46 19.94 -13.76
CA GLY A 169 1.22 20.98 -14.76
C GLY A 169 2.29 22.07 -14.76
N LYS A 170 2.65 22.58 -13.59
CA LYS A 170 3.60 23.68 -13.44
C LYS A 170 4.35 23.57 -12.11
N PRO A 171 5.29 22.63 -11.97
CA PRO A 171 6.08 22.49 -10.77
C PRO A 171 6.87 23.77 -10.47
N ARG A 172 6.98 24.13 -9.19
CA ARG A 172 7.61 25.39 -8.75
C ARG A 172 9.12 25.28 -8.65
N SER A 173 9.61 24.11 -8.18
CA SER A 173 11.04 23.90 -8.02
C SER A 173 11.72 23.49 -9.32
N GLU A 174 12.89 24.08 -9.62
CA GLU A 174 13.71 23.69 -10.78
C GLU A 174 14.02 22.18 -10.76
N ARG A 175 14.23 21.62 -9.56
CA ARG A 175 14.57 20.23 -9.41
C ARG A 175 13.39 19.30 -9.78
N ALA A 176 12.15 19.68 -9.42
CA ALA A 176 10.95 18.95 -9.83
C ALA A 176 10.71 19.08 -11.35
N GLN A 177 10.96 20.26 -11.93
CA GLN A 177 10.89 20.48 -13.39
C GLN A 177 11.87 19.56 -14.14
N GLN A 178 13.13 19.51 -13.69
CA GLN A 178 14.16 18.63 -14.27
C GLN A 178 13.78 17.14 -14.13
N PHE A 179 13.21 16.75 -13.00
CA PHE A 179 12.77 15.38 -12.76
C PHE A 179 11.63 14.99 -13.72
N LEU A 180 10.57 15.81 -13.77
CA LEU A 180 9.42 15.54 -14.62
C LEU A 180 9.77 15.57 -16.11
N SER A 181 10.65 16.49 -16.55
CA SER A 181 11.07 16.56 -17.95
C SER A 181 11.76 15.27 -18.42
N LYS A 182 12.52 14.60 -17.54
CA LYS A 182 13.18 13.33 -17.86
C LYS A 182 12.23 12.16 -17.95
N ILE A 183 11.19 12.14 -17.09
CA ILE A 183 10.25 11.01 -17.01
C ILE A 183 9.14 11.11 -18.07
N LEU A 184 8.69 12.32 -18.40
CA LEU A 184 7.63 12.53 -19.38
C LEU A 184 8.11 12.47 -20.84
N GLN A 185 9.41 12.32 -21.08
CA GLN A 185 10.00 12.12 -22.41
C GLN A 185 10.08 10.64 -22.83
N HIS A 186 9.67 9.73 -21.96
CA HIS A 186 9.54 8.29 -22.20
C HIS A 186 8.06 7.88 -22.06
#